data_d4e7dfb2b8e39e855a468c3d9fc5fce1
#
_entry.id   d4e7dfb2b8e39e855a468c3d9fc5fce1
#
_cell.length_a   1.000
_cell.length_b   1.000
_cell.length_c   1.000
_cell.angle_alpha   90.00
_cell.angle_beta   90.00
_cell.angle_gamma   90.00
#
_symmetry.space_group_name_H-M   'P 1'
#
loop_
_entity.id
_entity.type
_entity.pdbx_description
1 polymer ?
#
loop_
_entity_poly.entity_id
_entity_poly.type
_entity_poly.pdbx_seq_one_letter_code
_entity_poly.pdbx_strand_id
1 'polypeptide(L)'
;YMALYSARHVSLFAIIAAPLLLQLTESMTERLPVSFFDFYQTRNRNLAQIDSNVTGYLWPTFSVACVIGLALAGSVRFTFDENSFPVAAVEFLKREAISGNMFNDDEFGDYIIYSAWPKYRVFTDGRSDMYGEKLGATYFKVATLQPGWREVLSHHKVSWIIFETNSALTAALQDDI
;
A
#
# COMPACT_ATOMS: atom_id res chain seq x y z
N TYR A 1 14.87 7.32 -12.80
CA TYR A 1 13.72 7.59 -13.68
C TYR A 1 12.46 6.82 -13.19
N MET A 2 12.56 5.50 -13.00
CA MET A 2 11.41 4.68 -12.55
C MET A 2 10.87 5.08 -11.17
N ALA A 3 11.73 5.46 -10.21
CA ALA A 3 11.29 5.91 -8.89
C ALA A 3 10.47 7.20 -8.91
N LEU A 4 10.62 8.02 -9.95
CA LEU A 4 9.83 9.25 -10.15
C LEU A 4 8.46 8.96 -10.78
N TYR A 5 8.27 7.76 -11.32
CA TYR A 5 7.05 7.38 -12.03
C TYR A 5 6.04 6.65 -11.13
N SER A 6 6.50 6.00 -10.07
CA SER A 6 5.63 5.28 -9.15
C SER A 6 6.22 5.25 -7.74
N ALA A 7 5.40 5.57 -6.75
CA ALA A 7 5.77 5.53 -5.33
C ALA A 7 6.28 4.14 -4.88
N ARG A 8 5.81 3.07 -5.52
CA ARG A 8 6.26 1.69 -5.25
C ARG A 8 7.75 1.47 -5.53
N HIS A 9 8.33 2.22 -6.49
CA HIS A 9 9.75 2.10 -6.84
C HIS A 9 10.68 2.93 -5.95
N VAL A 10 10.14 3.81 -5.10
CA VAL A 10 10.96 4.65 -4.20
C VAL A 10 11.77 3.80 -3.22
N SER A 11 11.18 2.77 -2.66
CA SER A 11 11.86 1.86 -1.72
C SER A 11 12.99 1.08 -2.40
N LEU A 12 12.76 0.56 -3.60
CA LEU A 12 13.80 -0.11 -4.40
C LEU A 12 14.91 0.84 -4.81
N PHE A 13 14.53 2.06 -5.21
CA PHE A 13 15.52 3.10 -5.52
C PHE A 13 16.38 3.45 -4.31
N ALA A 14 15.79 3.61 -3.13
CA ALA A 14 16.52 3.90 -1.90
C ALA A 14 17.56 2.83 -1.57
N ILE A 15 17.22 1.54 -1.71
CA ILE A 15 18.14 0.42 -1.47
C ILE A 15 19.32 0.47 -2.46
N ILE A 16 19.06 0.72 -3.74
CA ILE A 16 20.11 0.77 -4.78
C ILE A 16 20.94 2.06 -4.68
N ALA A 17 20.30 3.18 -4.38
CA ALA A 17 20.95 4.47 -4.33
C ALA A 17 21.82 4.65 -3.07
N ALA A 18 21.49 4.02 -1.94
CA ALA A 18 22.20 4.18 -0.68
C ALA A 18 23.70 3.89 -0.79
N PRO A 19 24.19 2.77 -1.35
CA PRO A 19 25.62 2.52 -1.51
C PRO A 19 26.29 3.51 -2.46
N LEU A 20 25.60 3.96 -3.51
CA LEU A 20 26.13 4.96 -4.45
C LEU A 20 26.24 6.34 -3.78
N LEU A 21 25.25 6.73 -3.00
CA LEU A 21 25.29 7.98 -2.22
C LEU A 21 26.39 7.96 -1.17
N LEU A 22 26.63 6.82 -0.52
CA LEU A 22 27.75 6.66 0.40
C LEU A 22 29.11 6.88 -0.30
N GLN A 23 29.33 6.26 -1.46
CA GLN A 23 30.56 6.47 -2.25
C GLN A 23 30.72 7.93 -2.69
N LEU A 24 29.64 8.58 -3.10
CA LEU A 24 29.66 10.00 -3.46
C LEU A 24 29.97 10.88 -2.24
N THR A 25 29.40 10.59 -1.08
CA THR A 25 29.71 11.34 0.15
C THR A 25 31.16 11.15 0.60
N GLU A 26 31.72 9.96 0.46
CA GLU A 26 33.17 9.73 0.70
C GLU A 26 34.05 10.62 -0.21
N SER A 27 33.78 10.63 -1.50
CA SER A 27 34.54 11.46 -2.45
C SER A 27 34.36 12.97 -2.23
N MET A 28 33.22 13.38 -1.69
CA MET A 28 32.93 14.78 -1.33
C MET A 28 33.62 15.18 -0.01
N THR A 29 33.72 14.26 0.97
CA THR A 29 34.35 14.53 2.26
C THR A 29 35.84 14.81 2.14
N GLU A 30 36.51 14.25 1.13
CA GLU A 30 37.93 14.58 0.82
C GLU A 30 38.13 16.05 0.42
N ARG A 31 37.10 16.76 0.03
CA ARG A 31 37.13 18.17 -0.39
C ARG A 31 36.70 19.14 0.74
N LEU A 32 36.32 18.63 1.90
CA LEU A 32 35.90 19.43 3.03
C LEU A 32 37.07 19.93 3.86
N PRO A 33 36.91 21.03 4.65
CA PRO A 33 37.93 21.50 5.57
C PRO A 33 38.40 20.39 6.49
N VAL A 34 39.72 20.33 6.73
CA VAL A 34 40.41 19.26 7.48
C VAL A 34 39.73 19.01 8.86
N SER A 35 39.29 20.06 9.54
CA SER A 35 38.63 19.94 10.84
C SER A 35 37.28 19.17 10.81
N PHE A 36 36.52 19.33 9.74
CA PHE A 36 35.25 18.61 9.56
C PHE A 36 35.48 17.15 9.16
N PHE A 37 36.50 16.93 8.32
CA PHE A 37 36.91 15.60 7.90
C PHE A 37 37.41 14.76 9.08
N ASP A 38 38.26 15.35 9.96
CA ASP A 38 38.74 14.67 11.16
C ASP A 38 37.64 14.33 12.15
N PHE A 39 36.67 15.24 12.32
CA PHE A 39 35.50 14.97 13.14
C PHE A 39 34.67 13.80 12.58
N TYR A 40 34.41 13.80 11.27
CA TYR A 40 33.66 12.74 10.60
C TYR A 40 34.38 11.39 10.67
N GLN A 41 35.69 11.37 10.37
CA GLN A 41 36.55 10.18 10.43
C GLN A 41 36.59 9.60 11.85
N THR A 42 36.75 10.45 12.85
CA THR A 42 36.80 10.02 14.25
C THR A 42 35.47 9.39 14.67
N ARG A 43 34.32 9.99 14.30
CA ARG A 43 32.99 9.44 14.56
C ARG A 43 32.78 8.11 13.85
N ASN A 44 33.17 8.03 12.57
CA ASN A 44 33.02 6.82 11.78
C ASN A 44 33.84 5.65 12.32
N ARG A 45 35.10 5.92 12.73
CA ARG A 45 35.96 4.92 13.38
C ARG A 45 35.41 4.44 14.70
N ASN A 46 34.88 5.34 15.54
CA ASN A 46 34.28 4.98 16.82
C ASN A 46 33.03 4.10 16.60
N LEU A 47 32.19 4.43 15.63
CA LEU A 47 31.01 3.63 15.27
C LEU A 47 31.41 2.26 14.72
N ALA A 48 32.42 2.20 13.84
CA ALA A 48 32.93 0.95 13.30
C ALA A 48 33.57 0.07 14.39
N GLN A 49 34.25 0.66 15.36
CA GLN A 49 34.76 -0.10 16.52
C GLN A 49 33.65 -0.64 17.41
N ILE A 50 32.60 0.15 17.65
CA ILE A 50 31.43 -0.31 18.39
C ILE A 50 30.77 -1.47 17.63
N ASP A 51 30.55 -1.32 16.32
CA ASP A 51 29.93 -2.31 15.48
C ASP A 51 30.75 -3.62 15.40
N SER A 52 32.07 -3.50 15.27
CA SER A 52 32.99 -4.67 15.26
C SER A 52 33.10 -5.39 16.59
N ASN A 53 32.90 -4.69 17.72
CA ASN A 53 32.93 -5.26 19.06
C ASN A 53 31.57 -5.84 19.51
N VAL A 54 30.49 -5.46 18.84
CA VAL A 54 29.16 -6.01 19.07
C VAL A 54 29.05 -7.35 18.34
N THR A 55 29.80 -8.35 18.79
CA THR A 55 29.64 -9.76 18.37
C THR A 55 28.41 -10.38 19.04
N GLY A 56 27.30 -9.68 19.07
CA GLY A 56 26.21 -10.16 19.88
C GLY A 56 24.86 -10.12 19.18
N TYR A 57 24.07 -11.11 19.50
CA TYR A 57 22.64 -11.16 19.22
C TYR A 57 21.82 -10.13 20.03
N LEU A 58 22.46 -9.20 20.76
CA LEU A 58 21.80 -8.24 21.66
C LEU A 58 20.79 -7.38 20.92
N TRP A 59 21.19 -6.76 19.80
CA TRP A 59 20.29 -5.93 19.01
C TRP A 59 19.12 -6.71 18.36
N PRO A 60 19.39 -7.84 17.68
CA PRO A 60 18.29 -8.69 17.19
C PRO A 60 17.37 -9.17 18.32
N THR A 61 17.94 -9.61 19.45
CA THR A 61 17.17 -10.09 20.61
C THR A 61 16.33 -8.96 21.20
N PHE A 62 16.90 -7.78 21.37
CA PHE A 62 16.18 -6.60 21.85
C PHE A 62 15.04 -6.22 20.90
N SER A 63 15.30 -6.20 19.58
CA SER A 63 14.28 -5.91 18.58
C SER A 63 13.12 -6.91 18.62
N VAL A 64 13.44 -8.20 18.70
CA VAL A 64 12.44 -9.27 18.83
C VAL A 64 11.66 -9.12 20.13
N ALA A 65 12.33 -8.85 21.25
CA ALA A 65 11.69 -8.63 22.56
C ALA A 65 10.74 -7.41 22.52
N CYS A 66 11.16 -6.31 21.88
CA CYS A 66 10.30 -5.13 21.68
C CYS A 66 9.05 -5.46 20.85
N VAL A 67 9.20 -6.20 19.74
CA VAL A 67 8.05 -6.60 18.89
C VAL A 67 7.09 -7.49 19.69
N ILE A 68 7.61 -8.48 20.43
CA ILE A 68 6.80 -9.34 21.28
C ILE A 68 6.11 -8.51 22.38
N GLY A 69 6.84 -7.60 23.03
CA GLY A 69 6.28 -6.72 24.06
C GLY A 69 5.14 -5.84 23.53
N LEU A 70 5.31 -5.23 22.36
CA LEU A 70 4.27 -4.44 21.70
C LEU A 70 3.06 -5.28 21.28
N ALA A 71 3.29 -6.51 20.82
CA ALA A 71 2.23 -7.44 20.47
C ALA A 71 1.42 -7.86 21.72
N LEU A 72 2.10 -8.21 22.82
CA LEU A 72 1.46 -8.56 24.10
C LEU A 72 0.73 -7.37 24.72
N ALA A 73 1.24 -6.15 24.55
CA ALA A 73 0.58 -4.92 24.98
C ALA A 73 -0.66 -4.55 24.14
N GLY A 74 -0.98 -5.34 23.09
CA GLY A 74 -2.08 -5.07 22.19
C GLY A 74 -1.89 -3.84 21.29
N SER A 75 -0.66 -3.30 21.25
CA SER A 75 -0.33 -2.14 20.41
C SER A 75 -0.17 -2.51 18.92
N VAL A 76 0.14 -3.79 18.65
CA VAL A 76 0.20 -4.33 17.29
C VAL A 76 -1.07 -5.16 17.08
N ARG A 77 -2.00 -4.60 16.35
CA ARG A 77 -3.23 -5.30 15.92
C ARG A 77 -3.07 -5.78 14.50
N PHE A 78 -3.24 -7.07 14.29
CA PHE A 78 -3.27 -7.69 12.96
C PHE A 78 -4.70 -7.73 12.39
N THR A 79 -5.43 -6.62 12.56
CA THR A 79 -6.79 -6.46 12.05
C THR A 79 -6.80 -5.36 11.02
N PHE A 80 -7.63 -5.53 9.99
CA PHE A 80 -7.86 -4.47 9.03
C PHE A 80 -8.68 -3.35 9.69
N ASP A 81 -8.34 -2.12 9.39
CA ASP A 81 -9.10 -0.95 9.84
C ASP A 81 -10.44 -0.88 9.10
N GLU A 82 -11.53 -0.98 9.84
CA GLU A 82 -12.90 -0.93 9.29
C GLU A 82 -13.25 0.42 8.65
N ASN A 83 -12.50 1.48 8.96
CA ASN A 83 -12.70 2.79 8.33
C ASN A 83 -12.04 2.86 6.93
N SER A 84 -11.01 2.04 6.69
CA SER A 84 -10.25 2.04 5.44
C SER A 84 -10.59 0.86 4.55
N PHE A 85 -11.11 -0.23 5.12
CA PHE A 85 -11.44 -1.45 4.39
C PHE A 85 -12.90 -1.87 4.60
N PRO A 86 -13.57 -2.42 3.59
CA PRO A 86 -14.97 -2.80 3.67
C PRO A 86 -15.19 -4.12 4.44
N VAL A 87 -14.66 -4.21 5.68
CA VAL A 87 -14.70 -5.45 6.48
C VAL A 87 -16.13 -5.91 6.70
N ALA A 88 -16.99 -5.03 7.21
CA ALA A 88 -18.40 -5.35 7.49
C ALA A 88 -19.18 -5.72 6.21
N ALA A 89 -18.92 -5.05 5.08
CA ALA A 89 -19.56 -5.37 3.81
C ALA A 89 -19.16 -6.76 3.31
N VAL A 90 -17.88 -7.13 3.42
CA VAL A 90 -17.39 -8.47 3.02
C VAL A 90 -17.93 -9.56 3.94
N GLU A 91 -18.05 -9.32 5.23
CA GLU A 91 -18.69 -10.26 6.16
C GLU A 91 -20.19 -10.45 5.84
N PHE A 92 -20.88 -9.37 5.51
CA PHE A 92 -22.25 -9.43 5.03
C PHE A 92 -22.37 -10.29 3.76
N LEU A 93 -21.50 -10.07 2.77
CA LEU A 93 -21.48 -10.89 1.54
C LEU A 93 -21.27 -12.38 1.81
N LYS A 94 -20.39 -12.71 2.76
CA LYS A 94 -20.11 -14.11 3.13
C LYS A 94 -21.34 -14.75 3.76
N ARG A 95 -22.07 -14.00 4.59
CA ARG A 95 -23.25 -14.47 5.30
C ARG A 95 -24.46 -14.63 4.38
N GLU A 96 -24.77 -13.61 3.58
CA GLU A 96 -25.97 -13.58 2.74
C GLU A 96 -25.79 -14.28 1.38
N ALA A 97 -24.55 -14.70 1.06
CA ALA A 97 -24.22 -15.43 -0.16
C ALA A 97 -24.76 -14.77 -1.45
N ILE A 98 -24.64 -13.45 -1.55
CA ILE A 98 -25.10 -12.67 -2.69
C ILE A 98 -24.47 -13.18 -3.98
N SER A 99 -25.26 -13.28 -5.05
CA SER A 99 -24.82 -13.75 -6.35
C SER A 99 -24.83 -12.62 -7.39
N GLY A 100 -24.10 -12.81 -8.47
CA GLY A 100 -24.00 -11.86 -9.58
C GLY A 100 -22.65 -11.12 -9.61
N ASN A 101 -22.49 -10.27 -10.62
CA ASN A 101 -21.27 -9.51 -10.82
C ASN A 101 -21.24 -8.26 -9.92
N MET A 102 -20.07 -8.04 -9.33
CA MET A 102 -19.82 -6.91 -8.48
C MET A 102 -19.18 -5.76 -9.26
N PHE A 103 -19.49 -4.53 -8.90
CA PHE A 103 -18.66 -3.37 -9.16
C PHE A 103 -18.17 -2.85 -7.81
N ASN A 104 -16.86 -2.65 -7.67
CA ASN A 104 -16.26 -2.25 -6.40
C ASN A 104 -15.36 -1.05 -6.57
N ASP A 105 -15.15 -0.34 -5.48
CA ASP A 105 -14.08 0.64 -5.38
C ASP A 105 -12.72 -0.05 -5.56
N ASP A 106 -11.80 0.55 -6.32
CA ASP A 106 -10.50 -0.05 -6.60
C ASP A 106 -9.63 -0.18 -5.34
N GLU A 107 -9.75 0.74 -4.40
CA GLU A 107 -9.05 0.65 -3.10
C GLU A 107 -9.55 -0.53 -2.25
N PHE A 108 -10.82 -0.92 -2.41
CA PHE A 108 -11.40 -2.06 -1.70
C PHE A 108 -11.07 -3.40 -2.37
N GLY A 109 -10.68 -3.37 -3.64
CA GLY A 109 -10.46 -4.57 -4.45
C GLY A 109 -9.45 -5.54 -3.84
N ASP A 110 -8.32 -5.05 -3.37
CA ASP A 110 -7.25 -5.86 -2.77
C ASP A 110 -7.75 -6.60 -1.51
N TYR A 111 -8.52 -5.91 -0.65
CA TYR A 111 -9.11 -6.52 0.55
C TYR A 111 -10.17 -7.57 0.20
N ILE A 112 -11.00 -7.29 -0.79
CA ILE A 112 -12.04 -8.23 -1.24
C ILE A 112 -11.41 -9.49 -1.81
N ILE A 113 -10.33 -9.37 -2.60
CA ILE A 113 -9.56 -10.52 -3.09
C ILE A 113 -9.00 -11.31 -1.92
N TYR A 114 -8.32 -10.66 -0.99
CA TYR A 114 -7.75 -11.32 0.18
C TYR A 114 -8.79 -12.09 0.99
N SER A 115 -9.98 -11.50 1.20
CA SER A 115 -10.97 -12.01 2.13
C SER A 115 -12.01 -12.93 1.51
N ALA A 116 -12.31 -12.78 0.21
CA ALA A 116 -13.50 -13.38 -0.40
C ALA A 116 -13.24 -14.16 -1.71
N TRP A 117 -11.99 -14.21 -2.20
CA TRP A 117 -11.61 -15.06 -3.32
C TRP A 117 -11.72 -16.56 -2.93
N PRO A 118 -12.08 -17.46 -3.84
CA PRO A 118 -12.49 -17.26 -5.25
C PRO A 118 -13.98 -17.00 -5.45
N LYS A 119 -14.77 -16.94 -4.39
CA LYS A 119 -16.23 -16.82 -4.46
C LYS A 119 -16.67 -15.51 -5.11
N TYR A 120 -16.04 -14.42 -4.74
CA TYR A 120 -16.32 -13.10 -5.29
C TYR A 120 -15.14 -12.59 -6.11
N ARG A 121 -15.44 -12.09 -7.31
CA ARG A 121 -14.46 -11.52 -8.23
C ARG A 121 -14.65 -10.02 -8.29
N VAL A 122 -13.57 -9.28 -8.09
CA VAL A 122 -13.59 -7.83 -8.16
C VAL A 122 -13.69 -7.35 -9.60
N PHE A 123 -14.23 -6.16 -9.81
CA PHE A 123 -14.20 -5.47 -11.10
C PHE A 123 -12.81 -4.90 -11.37
N THR A 124 -12.21 -4.28 -10.36
CA THR A 124 -10.85 -3.74 -10.38
C THR A 124 -10.23 -3.79 -8.98
N ASP A 125 -8.92 -3.63 -8.90
CA ASP A 125 -8.14 -3.51 -7.67
C ASP A 125 -6.97 -2.55 -7.87
N GLY A 126 -6.18 -2.28 -6.84
CA GLY A 126 -5.05 -1.35 -6.86
C GLY A 126 -3.94 -1.65 -7.89
N ARG A 127 -4.04 -2.73 -8.67
CA ARG A 127 -3.10 -3.09 -9.75
C ARG A 127 -3.52 -2.50 -11.10
N SER A 128 -3.86 -1.22 -11.12
CA SER A 128 -4.36 -0.52 -12.31
C SER A 128 -3.51 -0.74 -13.57
N ASP A 129 -2.18 -0.89 -13.41
CA ASP A 129 -1.25 -1.16 -14.49
C ASP A 129 -1.52 -2.47 -15.25
N MET A 130 -2.15 -3.45 -14.58
CA MET A 130 -2.46 -4.77 -15.17
C MET A 130 -3.74 -4.75 -16.02
N TYR A 131 -4.66 -3.84 -15.71
CA TYR A 131 -5.98 -3.80 -16.37
C TYR A 131 -5.97 -3.01 -17.67
N GLY A 132 -4.96 -2.16 -17.87
CA GLY A 132 -4.80 -1.33 -19.05
C GLY A 132 -5.81 -0.16 -19.12
N GLU A 133 -5.54 0.77 -20.03
CA GLU A 133 -6.29 2.03 -20.14
C GLU A 133 -7.80 1.84 -20.38
N LYS A 134 -8.18 0.81 -21.15
CA LYS A 134 -9.57 0.58 -21.51
C LYS A 134 -10.44 0.25 -20.30
N LEU A 135 -9.98 -0.66 -19.43
CA LEU A 135 -10.75 -1.02 -18.23
C LEU A 135 -10.72 0.12 -17.23
N GLY A 136 -9.56 0.80 -17.08
CA GLY A 136 -9.44 1.99 -16.24
C GLY A 136 -10.42 3.09 -16.66
N ALA A 137 -10.49 3.43 -17.94
CA ALA A 137 -11.46 4.40 -18.46
C ALA A 137 -12.90 3.97 -18.19
N THR A 138 -13.19 2.67 -18.31
CA THR A 138 -14.51 2.10 -18.04
C THR A 138 -14.87 2.24 -16.55
N TYR A 139 -13.93 1.95 -15.66
CA TYR A 139 -14.07 2.13 -14.22
C TYR A 139 -14.33 3.60 -13.87
N PHE A 140 -13.45 4.51 -14.31
CA PHE A 140 -13.60 5.94 -14.04
C PHE A 140 -14.91 6.51 -14.57
N LYS A 141 -15.39 6.04 -15.73
CA LYS A 141 -16.67 6.46 -16.28
C LYS A 141 -17.82 6.19 -15.30
N VAL A 142 -17.82 5.06 -14.63
CA VAL A 142 -18.83 4.70 -13.61
C VAL A 142 -18.58 5.46 -12.31
N ALA A 143 -17.37 5.43 -11.79
CA ALA A 143 -17.01 6.03 -10.50
C ALA A 143 -17.27 7.55 -10.47
N THR A 144 -17.10 8.24 -11.63
CA THR A 144 -17.31 9.69 -11.75
C THR A 144 -18.63 10.07 -12.44
N LEU A 145 -19.55 9.14 -12.61
CA LEU A 145 -20.89 9.37 -13.20
C LEU A 145 -20.87 10.01 -14.59
N GLN A 146 -19.89 9.69 -15.42
CA GLN A 146 -19.83 10.23 -16.78
C GLN A 146 -21.00 9.73 -17.63
N PRO A 147 -21.41 10.48 -18.68
CA PRO A 147 -22.52 10.07 -19.54
C PRO A 147 -22.39 8.63 -20.02
N GLY A 148 -23.45 7.81 -19.82
CA GLY A 148 -23.46 6.39 -20.20
C GLY A 148 -22.86 5.46 -19.13
N TRP A 149 -22.72 5.87 -17.88
CA TRP A 149 -22.21 5.01 -16.81
C TRP A 149 -23.15 3.84 -16.47
N ARG A 150 -24.48 4.05 -16.56
CA ARG A 150 -25.47 3.00 -16.33
C ARG A 150 -25.41 1.90 -17.38
N GLU A 151 -25.15 2.26 -18.62
CA GLU A 151 -24.94 1.33 -19.73
C GLU A 151 -23.73 0.44 -19.50
N VAL A 152 -22.66 1.00 -18.91
CA VAL A 152 -21.49 0.22 -18.52
C VAL A 152 -21.85 -0.84 -17.48
N LEU A 153 -22.57 -0.48 -16.42
CA LEU A 153 -23.02 -1.44 -15.41
C LEU A 153 -23.87 -2.53 -16.03
N SER A 154 -24.80 -2.17 -16.89
CA SER A 154 -25.66 -3.11 -17.63
C SER A 154 -24.86 -4.04 -18.53
N HIS A 155 -23.90 -3.50 -19.30
CA HIS A 155 -23.04 -4.28 -20.19
C HIS A 155 -22.23 -5.33 -19.44
N HIS A 156 -21.70 -4.98 -18.27
CA HIS A 156 -20.94 -5.87 -17.41
C HIS A 156 -21.85 -6.76 -16.51
N LYS A 157 -23.17 -6.64 -16.65
CA LYS A 157 -24.17 -7.38 -15.85
C LYS A 157 -23.91 -7.22 -14.35
N VAL A 158 -23.56 -6.00 -13.93
CA VAL A 158 -23.37 -5.68 -12.51
C VAL A 158 -24.69 -5.79 -11.79
N SER A 159 -24.73 -6.58 -10.72
CA SER A 159 -25.92 -6.82 -9.92
C SER A 159 -25.89 -6.09 -8.58
N TRP A 160 -24.71 -5.77 -8.10
CA TRP A 160 -24.51 -5.10 -6.82
C TRP A 160 -23.15 -4.37 -6.76
N ILE A 161 -23.03 -3.43 -5.85
CA ILE A 161 -21.91 -2.50 -5.77
C ILE A 161 -21.40 -2.44 -4.33
N ILE A 162 -20.07 -2.45 -4.16
CA ILE A 162 -19.38 -2.06 -2.91
C ILE A 162 -18.54 -0.83 -3.21
N PHE A 163 -18.93 0.28 -2.66
CA PHE A 163 -18.28 1.57 -2.91
C PHE A 163 -18.30 2.42 -1.65
N GLU A 164 -17.46 3.45 -1.61
CA GLU A 164 -17.46 4.40 -0.51
C GLU A 164 -18.85 5.01 -0.30
N THR A 165 -19.27 5.09 0.97
CA THR A 165 -20.60 5.63 1.34
C THR A 165 -20.77 7.10 0.96
N ASN A 166 -19.69 7.86 0.97
CA ASN A 166 -19.70 9.30 0.68
C ASN A 166 -19.38 9.64 -0.79
N SER A 167 -19.40 8.64 -1.68
CA SER A 167 -19.11 8.87 -3.09
C SER A 167 -20.32 9.40 -3.85
N ALA A 168 -20.04 10.09 -4.97
CA ALA A 168 -21.07 10.56 -5.87
C ALA A 168 -21.89 9.40 -6.47
N LEU A 169 -21.23 8.26 -6.75
CA LEU A 169 -21.87 7.06 -7.25
C LEU A 169 -22.88 6.50 -6.25
N THR A 170 -22.51 6.42 -4.98
CA THR A 170 -23.41 5.92 -3.92
C THR A 170 -24.62 6.83 -3.75
N ALA A 171 -24.42 8.15 -3.76
CA ALA A 171 -25.50 9.12 -3.71
C ALA A 171 -26.47 8.97 -4.90
N ALA A 172 -25.95 8.88 -6.12
CA ALA A 172 -26.75 8.73 -7.33
C ALA A 172 -27.57 7.41 -7.38
N LEU A 173 -27.05 6.35 -6.75
CA LEU A 173 -27.76 5.07 -6.66
C LEU A 173 -28.85 5.06 -5.58
N GLN A 174 -28.65 5.81 -4.49
CA GLN A 174 -29.67 5.95 -3.44
C GLN A 174 -30.89 6.74 -3.91
N ASP A 175 -30.69 7.71 -4.79
CA ASP A 175 -31.79 8.50 -5.38
C ASP A 175 -32.65 7.68 -6.37
N ASP A 176 -32.16 6.53 -6.85
CA ASP A 176 -32.85 5.65 -7.79
C ASP A 176 -33.72 4.56 -7.09
N ILE A 177 -33.70 4.47 -5.75
CA ILE A 177 -34.46 3.50 -4.95
C ILE A 177 -35.71 4.16 -4.39
#